data_c6111f67617c14ad995c2a5fe7e19948
#
_entry.id   c6111f67617c14ad995c2a5fe7e19948
#
_cell.length_a   1.000
_cell.length_b   1.000
_cell.length_c   1.000
_cell.angle_alpha   90.00
_cell.angle_beta   90.00
_cell.angle_gamma   90.00
#
_symmetry.space_group_name_H-M   'P 1'
#
loop_
_entity.id
_entity.type
_entity.pdbx_description
1 polymer ?
#
loop_
_entity_poly.entity_id
_entity_poly.type
_entity_poly.pdbx_seq_one_letter_code
_entity_poly.pdbx_strand_id
1 'polypeptide(L)'
;QNAISLEAMRRLEEEKKTGVREIKYVITAENPASEEKTLTVRSELPRDIQAKDVLEKGDFALVFDNAKLVFALEKEDVLAPKETKKYQVVLRDVWHISPAEIDFLKGEAEKIVPLFKKSPYEAFALKQGDLINKNLNDITLLQAEVASSAALEDRMRAHVLNSQREKFVKRKIKELQDLLSEVKLKPTEEDLASQIQQLVKKIADINK
;
A
#
# COMPACT_ATOMS: atom_id res chain seq x y z
N GLN A 1 -13.62 -19.45 -21.58
CA GLN A 1 -12.29 -18.81 -21.73
C GLN A 1 -12.54 -17.32 -21.95
N ASN A 2 -12.40 -16.51 -20.89
CA ASN A 2 -12.49 -15.06 -21.00
C ASN A 2 -11.23 -14.56 -21.69
N ALA A 3 -11.35 -14.18 -22.95
CA ALA A 3 -10.28 -13.48 -23.65
C ALA A 3 -10.11 -12.10 -22.99
N ILE A 4 -8.96 -11.90 -22.36
CA ILE A 4 -8.56 -10.57 -21.87
C ILE A 4 -8.49 -9.67 -23.11
N SER A 5 -9.20 -8.54 -23.09
CA SER A 5 -9.19 -7.62 -24.21
C SER A 5 -7.79 -7.07 -24.47
N LEU A 6 -7.47 -6.75 -25.72
CA LEU A 6 -6.18 -6.16 -26.10
C LEU A 6 -5.87 -4.89 -25.29
N GLU A 7 -6.90 -4.15 -24.96
CA GLU A 7 -6.84 -2.93 -24.13
C GLU A 7 -6.45 -3.26 -22.67
N ALA A 8 -6.98 -4.36 -22.11
CA ALA A 8 -6.61 -4.82 -20.77
C ALA A 8 -5.15 -5.32 -20.72
N MET A 9 -4.67 -5.98 -21.78
CA MET A 9 -3.26 -6.36 -21.91
C MET A 9 -2.33 -5.15 -21.98
N ARG A 10 -2.68 -4.16 -22.80
CA ARG A 10 -1.91 -2.92 -22.91
C ARG A 10 -1.85 -2.17 -21.58
N ARG A 11 -2.94 -2.10 -20.83
CA ARG A 11 -2.97 -1.50 -19.49
C ARG A 11 -2.09 -2.24 -18.48
N LEU A 12 -2.11 -3.57 -18.50
CA LEU A 12 -1.22 -4.38 -17.65
C LEU A 12 0.26 -4.17 -17.99
N GLU A 13 0.58 -3.95 -19.26
CA GLU A 13 1.94 -3.63 -19.69
C GLU A 13 2.35 -2.21 -19.26
N GLU A 14 1.46 -1.23 -19.38
CA GLU A 14 1.69 0.14 -18.91
C GLU A 14 1.80 0.18 -17.39
N GLU A 15 0.97 -0.55 -16.65
CA GLU A 15 1.05 -0.70 -15.19
C GLU A 15 2.40 -1.31 -14.77
N LYS A 16 2.87 -2.36 -15.45
CA LYS A 16 4.19 -2.95 -15.20
C LYS A 16 5.33 -1.97 -15.50
N LYS A 17 5.18 -1.14 -16.52
CA LYS A 17 6.20 -0.18 -16.95
C LYS A 17 6.24 1.08 -16.11
N THR A 18 5.09 1.59 -15.67
CA THR A 18 4.96 2.86 -14.93
C THR A 18 4.72 2.68 -13.44
N GLY A 19 4.28 1.50 -13.00
CA GLY A 19 3.85 1.24 -11.63
C GLY A 19 2.58 2.00 -11.22
N VAL A 20 1.88 2.63 -12.19
CA VAL A 20 0.67 3.42 -11.95
C VAL A 20 -0.56 2.54 -12.24
N ARG A 21 -1.37 2.34 -11.22
CA ARG A 21 -2.70 1.72 -11.38
C ARG A 21 -3.75 2.80 -11.57
N GLU A 22 -4.73 2.50 -12.42
CA GLU A 22 -5.79 3.42 -12.79
C GLU A 22 -7.15 2.91 -12.34
N ILE A 23 -8.03 3.85 -12.00
CA ILE A 23 -9.43 3.60 -11.67
C ILE A 23 -10.29 4.43 -12.58
N LYS A 24 -11.29 3.80 -13.21
CA LYS A 24 -12.36 4.49 -13.91
C LYS A 24 -13.39 4.97 -12.90
N TYR A 25 -13.48 6.26 -12.73
CA TYR A 25 -14.48 6.90 -11.89
C TYR A 25 -15.62 7.41 -12.74
N VAL A 26 -16.85 6.97 -12.46
CA VAL A 26 -18.03 7.29 -13.25
C VAL A 26 -18.87 8.33 -12.50
N ILE A 27 -19.11 9.46 -13.14
CA ILE A 27 -19.99 10.52 -12.67
C ILE A 27 -21.30 10.41 -13.45
N THR A 28 -22.43 10.36 -12.74
CA THR A 28 -23.75 10.29 -13.35
C THR A 28 -24.50 11.60 -13.09
N ALA A 29 -25.02 12.20 -14.15
CA ALA A 29 -25.91 13.35 -14.07
C ALA A 29 -27.27 13.00 -14.69
N GLU A 30 -28.34 13.49 -14.05
CA GLU A 30 -29.71 13.23 -14.49
C GLU A 30 -30.48 14.55 -14.55
N ASN A 31 -31.25 14.74 -15.60
CA ASN A 31 -32.25 15.80 -15.71
C ASN A 31 -33.64 15.22 -15.41
N PRO A 32 -34.17 15.37 -14.19
CA PRO A 32 -35.49 14.84 -13.84
C PRO A 32 -36.66 15.67 -14.43
N ALA A 33 -36.39 16.81 -15.08
CA ALA A 33 -37.42 17.68 -15.64
C ALA A 33 -37.97 17.17 -16.96
N SER A 34 -39.11 17.71 -17.37
CA SER A 34 -39.74 17.46 -18.70
C SER A 34 -39.25 18.40 -19.80
N GLU A 35 -38.29 19.25 -19.51
CA GLU A 35 -37.68 20.23 -20.41
C GLU A 35 -36.16 20.11 -20.40
N GLU A 36 -35.49 20.57 -21.44
CA GLU A 36 -34.04 20.67 -21.49
C GLU A 36 -33.53 21.63 -20.42
N LYS A 37 -32.43 21.24 -19.73
CA LYS A 37 -31.79 22.06 -18.70
C LYS A 37 -30.29 22.07 -18.82
N THR A 38 -29.72 23.26 -18.59
CA THR A 38 -28.29 23.37 -18.29
C THR A 38 -28.10 23.03 -16.83
N LEU A 39 -27.25 22.04 -16.53
CA LEU A 39 -26.95 21.59 -15.20
C LEU A 39 -25.45 21.75 -14.92
N THR A 40 -25.14 22.20 -13.72
CA THR A 40 -23.77 22.11 -13.21
C THR A 40 -23.57 20.71 -12.63
N VAL A 41 -22.84 19.87 -13.38
CA VAL A 41 -22.44 18.54 -12.90
C VAL A 41 -21.23 18.71 -12.02
N ARG A 42 -21.38 18.43 -10.72
CA ARG A 42 -20.32 18.51 -9.72
C ARG A 42 -20.15 17.17 -9.01
N SER A 43 -18.91 16.69 -8.93
CA SER A 43 -18.57 15.47 -8.20
C SER A 43 -17.36 15.74 -7.31
N GLU A 44 -17.53 15.56 -6.01
CA GLU A 44 -16.45 15.66 -5.04
C GLU A 44 -15.59 14.39 -5.09
N LEU A 45 -14.29 14.58 -5.16
CA LEU A 45 -13.34 13.47 -5.11
C LEU A 45 -13.03 13.10 -3.65
N PRO A 46 -12.67 11.83 -3.37
CA PRO A 46 -12.20 11.43 -2.05
C PRO A 46 -11.03 12.28 -1.57
N ARG A 47 -10.92 12.48 -0.25
CA ARG A 47 -9.89 13.34 0.37
C ARG A 47 -8.45 12.91 0.07
N ASP A 48 -8.26 11.62 -0.20
CA ASP A 48 -6.94 11.06 -0.52
C ASP A 48 -6.46 11.43 -1.92
N ILE A 49 -7.38 11.87 -2.81
CA ILE A 49 -7.08 12.26 -4.18
C ILE A 49 -6.55 13.69 -4.23
N GLN A 50 -5.36 13.83 -4.79
CA GLN A 50 -4.73 15.13 -5.09
C GLN A 50 -4.88 15.46 -6.58
N ALA A 51 -4.60 16.71 -6.96
CA ALA A 51 -4.68 17.14 -8.36
C ALA A 51 -3.84 16.27 -9.32
N LYS A 52 -2.66 15.83 -8.89
CA LYS A 52 -1.76 14.94 -9.65
C LYS A 52 -2.29 13.53 -9.86
N ASP A 53 -3.31 13.12 -9.09
CA ASP A 53 -3.90 11.79 -9.13
C ASP A 53 -5.12 11.74 -10.07
N VAL A 54 -5.53 12.88 -10.62
CA VAL A 54 -6.53 12.97 -11.68
C VAL A 54 -5.80 12.86 -13.02
N LEU A 55 -5.81 11.67 -13.61
CA LEU A 55 -5.04 11.36 -14.83
C LEU A 55 -5.77 11.84 -16.10
N GLU A 56 -7.08 11.57 -16.18
CA GLU A 56 -7.92 12.02 -17.27
C GLU A 56 -9.23 12.55 -16.71
N LYS A 57 -9.48 13.83 -16.92
CA LYS A 57 -10.70 14.50 -16.43
C LYS A 57 -11.71 14.83 -17.52
N GLY A 58 -11.38 14.58 -18.80
CA GLY A 58 -12.19 15.05 -19.92
C GLY A 58 -12.39 16.56 -19.88
N ASP A 59 -13.63 17.00 -20.13
CA ASP A 59 -14.00 18.42 -20.14
C ASP A 59 -14.28 19.02 -18.75
N PHE A 60 -14.10 18.25 -17.67
CA PHE A 60 -14.29 18.77 -16.32
C PHE A 60 -13.19 19.76 -15.93
N ALA A 61 -13.58 20.82 -15.25
CA ALA A 61 -12.67 21.64 -14.47
C ALA A 61 -12.37 20.94 -13.15
N LEU A 62 -11.11 20.95 -12.72
CA LEU A 62 -10.71 20.47 -11.41
C LEU A 62 -10.63 21.68 -10.47
N VAL A 63 -11.45 21.71 -9.42
CA VAL A 63 -11.60 22.82 -8.49
C VAL A 63 -11.27 22.32 -7.08
N PHE A 64 -10.56 23.14 -6.30
CA PHE A 64 -10.32 22.83 -4.89
C PHE A 64 -11.39 23.49 -4.01
N ASP A 65 -12.14 22.69 -3.26
CA ASP A 65 -13.12 23.16 -2.27
C ASP A 65 -12.42 23.41 -0.94
N ASN A 66 -12.17 24.69 -0.65
CA ASN A 66 -11.48 25.10 0.58
C ASN A 66 -12.28 24.81 1.86
N ALA A 67 -13.61 24.74 1.78
CA ALA A 67 -14.44 24.47 2.96
C ALA A 67 -14.40 23.00 3.36
N LYS A 68 -14.35 22.10 2.37
CA LYS A 68 -14.33 20.65 2.57
C LYS A 68 -12.91 20.05 2.51
N LEU A 69 -11.94 20.82 2.02
CA LEU A 69 -10.54 20.38 1.79
C LEU A 69 -10.47 19.18 0.85
N VAL A 70 -11.23 19.22 -0.24
CA VAL A 70 -11.26 18.18 -1.28
C VAL A 70 -11.20 18.81 -2.67
N PHE A 71 -10.74 18.03 -3.64
CA PHE A 71 -10.92 18.39 -5.04
C PHE A 71 -12.32 18.00 -5.50
N ALA A 72 -12.88 18.78 -6.41
CA ALA A 72 -14.14 18.48 -7.10
C ALA A 72 -13.95 18.62 -8.62
N LEU A 73 -14.68 17.82 -9.35
CA LEU A 73 -14.82 17.91 -10.80
C LEU A 73 -16.12 18.65 -11.11
N GLU A 74 -16.01 19.72 -11.87
CA GLU A 74 -17.17 20.56 -12.26
C GLU A 74 -17.23 20.71 -13.77
N LYS A 75 -18.47 20.69 -14.29
CA LYS A 75 -18.78 20.91 -15.69
C LYS A 75 -20.21 21.42 -15.85
N GLU A 76 -20.41 22.41 -16.70
CA GLU A 76 -21.75 22.72 -17.19
C GLU A 76 -22.07 21.85 -18.42
N ASP A 77 -23.24 21.23 -18.42
CA ASP A 77 -23.71 20.44 -19.54
C ASP A 77 -25.22 20.60 -19.72
N VAL A 78 -25.66 20.51 -20.96
CA VAL A 78 -27.08 20.58 -21.34
C VAL A 78 -27.61 19.15 -21.45
N LEU A 79 -28.63 18.84 -20.65
CA LEU A 79 -29.27 17.54 -20.67
C LEU A 79 -30.72 17.68 -21.19
N ALA A 80 -31.07 16.80 -22.14
CA ALA A 80 -32.44 16.68 -22.62
C ALA A 80 -33.43 16.28 -21.52
N PRO A 81 -34.74 16.41 -21.72
CA PRO A 81 -35.76 15.97 -20.77
C PRO A 81 -35.54 14.50 -20.37
N LYS A 82 -35.53 14.20 -19.06
CA LYS A 82 -35.36 12.83 -18.52
C LYS A 82 -34.05 12.14 -18.91
N GLU A 83 -33.09 12.86 -19.46
CA GLU A 83 -31.79 12.28 -19.83
C GLU A 83 -30.95 11.96 -18.59
N THR A 84 -30.31 10.78 -18.63
CA THR A 84 -29.23 10.39 -17.72
C THR A 84 -27.96 10.24 -18.52
N LYS A 85 -26.94 11.03 -18.17
CA LYS A 85 -25.64 11.05 -18.84
C LYS A 85 -24.55 10.57 -17.90
N LYS A 86 -23.67 9.71 -18.41
CA LYS A 86 -22.53 9.19 -17.65
C LYS A 86 -21.23 9.75 -18.22
N TYR A 87 -20.38 10.24 -17.35
CA TYR A 87 -19.05 10.73 -17.67
C TYR A 87 -18.03 9.82 -17.01
N GLN A 88 -16.95 9.51 -17.70
CA GLN A 88 -15.87 8.72 -17.16
C GLN A 88 -14.63 9.60 -17.01
N VAL A 89 -14.02 9.55 -15.83
CA VAL A 89 -12.72 10.15 -15.54
C VAL A 89 -11.77 9.04 -15.09
N VAL A 90 -10.47 9.27 -15.23
CA VAL A 90 -9.45 8.31 -14.82
C VAL A 90 -8.67 8.89 -13.65
N LEU A 91 -8.65 8.15 -12.56
CA LEU A 91 -7.92 8.50 -11.35
C LEU A 91 -6.78 7.50 -11.13
N ARG A 92 -5.70 7.94 -10.50
CA ARG A 92 -4.68 7.05 -9.95
C ARG A 92 -5.26 6.24 -8.78
N ASP A 93 -4.97 4.94 -8.73
CA ASP A 93 -5.32 4.11 -7.58
C ASP A 93 -4.36 4.36 -6.42
N VAL A 94 -4.69 5.34 -5.60
CA VAL A 94 -3.91 5.71 -4.40
C VAL A 94 -4.18 4.77 -3.22
N TRP A 95 -5.15 3.87 -3.33
CA TRP A 95 -5.55 2.93 -2.28
C TRP A 95 -4.89 1.55 -2.42
N HIS A 96 -3.98 1.41 -3.36
CA HIS A 96 -3.26 0.17 -3.59
C HIS A 96 -1.85 0.24 -3.00
N ILE A 97 -1.48 -0.74 -2.16
CA ILE A 97 -0.10 -0.94 -1.72
C ILE A 97 0.64 -1.66 -2.84
N SER A 98 1.73 -1.08 -3.33
CA SER A 98 2.43 -1.61 -4.49
C SER A 98 3.01 -3.00 -4.24
N PRO A 99 3.06 -3.89 -5.25
CA PRO A 99 3.75 -5.17 -5.14
C PRO A 99 5.21 -5.01 -4.71
N ALA A 100 5.88 -3.98 -5.21
CA ALA A 100 7.27 -3.68 -4.86
C ALA A 100 7.45 -3.40 -3.35
N GLU A 101 6.50 -2.71 -2.72
CA GLU A 101 6.51 -2.47 -1.27
C GLU A 101 6.28 -3.78 -0.49
N ILE A 102 5.34 -4.61 -0.95
CA ILE A 102 5.07 -5.93 -0.35
C ILE A 102 6.32 -6.82 -0.44
N ASP A 103 6.93 -6.90 -1.62
CA ASP A 103 8.14 -7.70 -1.86
C ASP A 103 9.33 -7.18 -1.06
N PHE A 104 9.48 -5.87 -0.94
CA PHE A 104 10.51 -5.24 -0.10
C PHE A 104 10.34 -5.66 1.37
N LEU A 105 9.15 -5.52 1.94
CA LEU A 105 8.87 -5.88 3.33
C LEU A 105 9.07 -7.39 3.58
N LYS A 106 8.67 -8.22 2.63
CA LYS A 106 8.90 -9.66 2.68
C LYS A 106 10.38 -9.99 2.67
N GLY A 107 11.14 -9.39 1.75
CA GLY A 107 12.58 -9.57 1.65
C GLY A 107 13.34 -9.11 2.90
N GLU A 108 12.90 -8.04 3.55
CA GLU A 108 13.48 -7.60 4.83
C GLU A 108 13.24 -8.63 5.95
N ALA A 109 12.05 -9.21 6.04
CA ALA A 109 11.75 -10.26 7.02
C ALA A 109 12.58 -11.54 6.73
N GLU A 110 12.68 -11.95 5.47
CA GLU A 110 13.45 -13.12 5.03
C GLU A 110 14.96 -12.98 5.30
N LYS A 111 15.49 -11.76 5.30
CA LYS A 111 16.89 -11.49 5.66
C LYS A 111 17.12 -11.51 7.17
N ILE A 112 16.19 -10.95 7.95
CA ILE A 112 16.44 -10.71 9.37
C ILE A 112 16.13 -11.92 10.24
N VAL A 113 15.06 -12.68 9.96
CA VAL A 113 14.63 -13.84 10.76
C VAL A 113 15.73 -14.90 10.90
N PRO A 114 16.45 -15.31 9.83
CA PRO A 114 17.52 -16.31 9.94
C PRO A 114 18.70 -15.88 10.81
N LEU A 115 18.90 -14.58 11.03
CA LEU A 115 20.01 -14.08 11.84
C LEU A 115 19.83 -14.39 13.34
N PHE A 116 18.64 -14.81 13.75
CA PHE A 116 18.36 -15.27 15.12
C PHE A 116 18.60 -16.77 15.34
N LYS A 117 19.02 -17.50 14.28
CA LYS A 117 19.29 -18.94 14.39
C LYS A 117 20.29 -19.24 15.50
N LYS A 118 19.97 -20.23 16.35
CA LYS A 118 20.75 -20.63 17.52
C LYS A 118 20.85 -19.57 18.63
N SER A 119 20.06 -18.49 18.56
CA SER A 119 19.94 -17.53 19.67
C SER A 119 18.75 -17.90 20.58
N PRO A 120 18.72 -17.38 21.83
CA PRO A 120 17.55 -17.55 22.71
C PRO A 120 16.25 -16.98 22.13
N TYR A 121 16.34 -16.16 21.07
CA TYR A 121 15.23 -15.48 20.43
C TYR A 121 14.78 -16.13 19.12
N GLU A 122 15.35 -17.28 18.73
CA GLU A 122 15.03 -17.97 17.47
C GLU A 122 13.52 -18.25 17.33
N ALA A 123 12.90 -18.86 18.34
CA ALA A 123 11.48 -19.17 18.34
C ALA A 123 10.59 -17.91 18.23
N PHE A 124 11.00 -16.83 18.90
CA PHE A 124 10.32 -15.54 18.81
C PHE A 124 10.43 -14.96 17.39
N ALA A 125 11.63 -14.93 16.81
CA ALA A 125 11.87 -14.40 15.47
C ALA A 125 11.10 -15.17 14.39
N LEU A 126 11.07 -16.50 14.47
CA LEU A 126 10.27 -17.34 13.57
C LEU A 126 8.79 -16.99 13.65
N LYS A 127 8.23 -16.87 14.86
CA LYS A 127 6.83 -16.48 15.05
C LYS A 127 6.52 -15.10 14.50
N GLN A 128 7.43 -14.12 14.65
CA GLN A 128 7.25 -12.81 14.04
C GLN A 128 7.30 -12.89 12.50
N GLY A 129 8.20 -13.69 11.94
CA GLY A 129 8.26 -13.94 10.49
C GLY A 129 6.95 -14.50 9.94
N ASP A 130 6.37 -15.49 10.61
CA ASP A 130 5.06 -16.04 10.23
C ASP A 130 3.94 -14.99 10.26
N LEU A 131 3.93 -14.15 11.30
CA LEU A 131 2.95 -13.06 11.42
C LEU A 131 3.12 -12.00 10.32
N ILE A 132 4.36 -11.65 9.97
CA ILE A 132 4.68 -10.75 8.86
C ILE A 132 4.16 -11.34 7.55
N ASN A 133 4.53 -12.58 7.23
CA ASN A 133 4.12 -13.25 6.00
C ASN A 133 2.60 -13.37 5.89
N LYS A 134 1.91 -13.72 6.99
CA LYS A 134 0.45 -13.76 7.02
C LYS A 134 -0.16 -12.41 6.67
N ASN A 135 0.29 -11.32 7.31
CA ASN A 135 -0.26 -10.00 7.04
C ASN A 135 0.02 -9.51 5.61
N LEU A 136 1.19 -9.79 5.04
CA LEU A 136 1.52 -9.47 3.65
C LEU A 136 0.62 -10.25 2.67
N ASN A 137 0.37 -11.53 2.93
CA ASN A 137 -0.55 -12.34 2.14
C ASN A 137 -1.99 -11.81 2.25
N ASP A 138 -2.45 -11.46 3.45
CA ASP A 138 -3.78 -10.88 3.68
C ASP A 138 -3.96 -9.54 2.93
N ILE A 139 -2.91 -8.71 2.83
CA ILE A 139 -2.92 -7.49 2.01
C ILE A 139 -3.14 -7.85 0.54
N THR A 140 -2.34 -8.77 0.01
CA THR A 140 -2.40 -9.19 -1.40
C THR A 140 -3.78 -9.76 -1.76
N LEU A 141 -4.32 -10.64 -0.91
CA LEU A 141 -5.63 -11.27 -1.12
C LEU A 141 -6.75 -10.24 -1.13
N LEU A 142 -6.81 -9.34 -0.14
CA LEU A 142 -7.85 -8.33 -0.05
C LEU A 142 -7.75 -7.32 -1.22
N GLN A 143 -6.56 -6.95 -1.66
CA GLN A 143 -6.38 -6.10 -2.85
C GLN A 143 -6.87 -6.78 -4.13
N ALA A 144 -6.63 -8.08 -4.27
CA ALA A 144 -7.11 -8.85 -5.42
C ALA A 144 -8.64 -8.98 -5.41
N GLU A 145 -9.25 -9.19 -4.24
CA GLU A 145 -10.69 -9.28 -4.07
C GLU A 145 -11.40 -7.99 -4.52
N VAL A 146 -10.93 -6.83 -4.03
CA VAL A 146 -11.55 -5.55 -4.35
C VAL A 146 -11.14 -4.99 -5.72
N ALA A 147 -10.14 -5.56 -6.38
CA ALA A 147 -9.68 -5.11 -7.70
C ALA A 147 -10.79 -5.23 -8.77
N SER A 148 -11.69 -6.22 -8.63
CA SER A 148 -12.84 -6.44 -9.50
C SER A 148 -14.07 -5.63 -9.11
N SER A 149 -14.10 -5.01 -7.91
CA SER A 149 -15.22 -4.19 -7.49
C SER A 149 -15.30 -2.91 -8.32
N ALA A 150 -16.53 -2.59 -8.76
CA ALA A 150 -16.84 -1.31 -9.41
C ALA A 150 -16.97 -0.17 -8.38
N ALA A 151 -17.16 -0.49 -7.09
CA ALA A 151 -17.35 0.48 -6.03
C ALA A 151 -16.01 0.98 -5.48
N LEU A 152 -15.80 2.29 -5.55
CA LEU A 152 -14.60 2.94 -5.03
C LEU A 152 -14.49 2.78 -3.50
N GLU A 153 -15.63 2.79 -2.82
CA GLU A 153 -15.74 2.62 -1.37
C GLU A 153 -15.15 1.30 -0.87
N ASP A 154 -15.25 0.22 -1.65
CA ASP A 154 -14.66 -1.07 -1.28
C ASP A 154 -13.14 -0.99 -1.29
N ARG A 155 -12.56 -0.32 -2.29
CA ARG A 155 -11.10 -0.07 -2.37
C ARG A 155 -10.63 0.78 -1.19
N MET A 156 -11.35 1.85 -0.87
CA MET A 156 -11.03 2.73 0.26
C MET A 156 -11.07 1.96 1.59
N ARG A 157 -12.10 1.15 1.83
CA ARG A 157 -12.20 0.30 3.04
C ARG A 157 -11.07 -0.72 3.12
N ALA A 158 -10.78 -1.39 2.01
CA ALA A 158 -9.68 -2.34 1.92
C ALA A 158 -8.33 -1.67 2.22
N HIS A 159 -8.12 -0.46 1.69
CA HIS A 159 -6.90 0.30 1.93
C HIS A 159 -6.70 0.65 3.41
N VAL A 160 -7.76 1.06 4.11
CA VAL A 160 -7.68 1.33 5.56
C VAL A 160 -7.18 0.10 6.32
N LEU A 161 -7.75 -1.08 6.04
CA LEU A 161 -7.34 -2.34 6.67
C LEU A 161 -5.90 -2.72 6.28
N ASN A 162 -5.57 -2.61 5.00
CA ASN A 162 -4.26 -2.97 4.49
C ASN A 162 -3.16 -2.02 4.99
N SER A 163 -3.45 -0.72 5.13
CA SER A 163 -2.52 0.24 5.75
C SER A 163 -2.25 -0.07 7.23
N GLN A 164 -3.24 -0.59 7.96
CA GLN A 164 -3.03 -1.06 9.33
C GLN A 164 -2.12 -2.29 9.37
N ARG A 165 -2.33 -3.26 8.46
CA ARG A 165 -1.49 -4.44 8.33
C ARG A 165 -0.05 -4.08 7.92
N GLU A 166 0.11 -3.18 6.97
CA GLU A 166 1.41 -2.67 6.54
C GLU A 166 2.18 -2.01 7.70
N LYS A 167 1.53 -1.13 8.45
CA LYS A 167 2.10 -0.51 9.65
C LYS A 167 2.49 -1.55 10.70
N PHE A 168 1.66 -2.58 10.87
CA PHE A 168 1.97 -3.70 11.76
C PHE A 168 3.23 -4.44 11.30
N VAL A 169 3.33 -4.79 10.02
CA VAL A 169 4.50 -5.46 9.43
C VAL A 169 5.76 -4.62 9.60
N LYS A 170 5.73 -3.33 9.25
CA LYS A 170 6.86 -2.41 9.43
C LYS A 170 7.33 -2.33 10.89
N ARG A 171 6.39 -2.27 11.81
CA ARG A 171 6.71 -2.29 13.25
C ARG A 171 7.38 -3.61 13.66
N LYS A 172 6.88 -4.77 13.17
CA LYS A 172 7.46 -6.07 13.51
C LYS A 172 8.86 -6.26 12.95
N ILE A 173 9.11 -5.81 11.75
CA ILE A 173 10.46 -5.79 11.17
C ILE A 173 11.38 -4.92 12.02
N LYS A 174 10.93 -3.73 12.43
CA LYS A 174 11.71 -2.85 13.29
C LYS A 174 12.00 -3.49 14.67
N GLU A 175 11.01 -4.11 15.30
CA GLU A 175 11.21 -4.84 16.57
C GLU A 175 12.30 -5.92 16.45
N LEU A 176 12.32 -6.65 15.33
CA LEU A 176 13.38 -7.64 15.06
C LEU A 176 14.74 -6.96 14.83
N GLN A 177 14.81 -5.84 14.13
CA GLN A 177 16.05 -5.09 13.90
C GLN A 177 16.63 -4.57 15.23
N ASP A 178 15.79 -3.98 16.06
CA ASP A 178 16.18 -3.45 17.36
C ASP A 178 16.69 -4.60 18.27
N LEU A 179 15.97 -5.71 18.34
CA LEU A 179 16.36 -6.90 19.09
C LEU A 179 17.69 -7.50 18.59
N LEU A 180 17.88 -7.58 17.26
CA LEU A 180 19.13 -8.07 16.69
C LEU A 180 20.32 -7.19 17.06
N SER A 181 20.12 -5.88 17.12
CA SER A 181 21.14 -4.93 17.55
C SER A 181 21.52 -5.15 19.03
N GLU A 182 20.54 -5.39 19.88
CA GLU A 182 20.78 -5.71 21.30
C GLU A 182 21.52 -7.04 21.48
N VAL A 183 21.14 -8.07 20.70
CA VAL A 183 21.80 -9.39 20.74
C VAL A 183 23.26 -9.29 20.31
N LYS A 184 23.54 -8.53 19.25
CA LYS A 184 24.92 -8.32 18.75
C LYS A 184 25.80 -7.52 19.71
N LEU A 185 25.20 -6.67 20.54
CA LEU A 185 25.93 -5.88 21.54
C LEU A 185 26.27 -6.68 22.81
N LYS A 186 25.58 -7.80 23.06
CA LYS A 186 25.91 -8.69 24.20
C LYS A 186 26.95 -9.70 23.74
N PRO A 187 28.13 -9.74 24.40
CA PRO A 187 29.12 -10.77 24.09
C PRO A 187 28.52 -12.14 24.33
N THR A 188 28.76 -13.05 23.41
CA THR A 188 28.34 -14.45 23.53
C THR A 188 29.10 -15.12 24.69
N GLU A 189 28.55 -16.21 25.22
CA GLU A 189 29.30 -17.00 26.26
C GLU A 189 30.67 -17.45 25.71
N GLU A 190 30.79 -17.77 24.43
CA GLU A 190 32.04 -18.11 23.74
C GLU A 190 33.02 -16.92 23.71
N ASP A 191 32.49 -15.68 23.42
CA ASP A 191 33.32 -14.48 23.45
C ASP A 191 33.84 -14.18 24.89
N LEU A 192 32.97 -14.32 25.89
CA LEU A 192 33.34 -14.16 27.30
C LEU A 192 34.33 -15.21 27.72
N ALA A 193 34.14 -16.49 27.37
CA ALA A 193 35.07 -17.57 27.66
C ALA A 193 36.44 -17.31 27.01
N SER A 194 36.45 -16.87 25.74
CA SER A 194 37.67 -16.49 25.01
C SER A 194 38.41 -15.33 25.71
N GLN A 195 37.68 -14.27 26.10
CA GLN A 195 38.26 -13.16 26.86
C GLN A 195 38.81 -13.57 28.21
N ILE A 196 38.11 -14.43 28.96
CA ILE A 196 38.57 -14.99 30.22
C ILE A 196 39.86 -15.78 29.99
N GLN A 197 39.93 -16.67 29.02
CA GLN A 197 41.15 -17.43 28.69
C GLN A 197 42.33 -16.52 28.35
N GLN A 198 42.12 -15.45 27.59
CA GLN A 198 43.16 -14.47 27.25
C GLN A 198 43.65 -13.73 28.50
N LEU A 199 42.71 -13.35 29.41
CA LEU A 199 43.07 -12.71 30.69
C LEU A 199 43.86 -13.66 31.59
N VAL A 200 43.44 -14.91 31.72
CA VAL A 200 44.16 -15.92 32.51
C VAL A 200 45.58 -16.12 31.98
N LYS A 201 45.75 -16.19 30.65
CA LYS A 201 47.09 -16.29 30.03
C LYS A 201 47.96 -15.07 30.32
N LYS A 202 47.40 -13.85 30.22
CA LYS A 202 48.13 -12.60 30.56
C LYS A 202 48.57 -12.57 32.02
N ILE A 203 47.71 -13.00 32.94
CA ILE A 203 48.06 -13.09 34.39
C ILE A 203 49.18 -14.10 34.60
N ALA A 204 49.13 -15.26 33.93
CA ALA A 204 50.20 -16.25 34.04
C ALA A 204 51.55 -15.76 33.50
N ASP A 205 51.53 -14.92 32.46
CA ASP A 205 52.76 -14.33 31.88
C ASP A 205 53.35 -13.19 32.75
N ILE A 206 52.53 -12.51 33.55
CA ILE A 206 52.99 -11.46 34.47
C ILE A 206 53.62 -12.07 35.76
N ASN A 207 53.20 -13.27 36.12
CA ASN A 207 53.69 -13.97 37.31
C ASN A 207 54.95 -14.83 37.09
N LYS A 208 55.53 -14.76 35.88
CA LYS A 208 56.83 -15.36 35.54
C LYS A 208 57.97 -14.37 35.65
#